data_44a7f5cb524ba6b42cb49821bb839964
#
_entry.id   44a7f5cb524ba6b42cb49821bb839964
#
_cell.length_a   1.000
_cell.length_b   1.000
_cell.length_c   1.000
_cell.angle_alpha   90.00
_cell.angle_beta   90.00
_cell.angle_gamma   90.00
#
_symmetry.space_group_name_H-M   'P 1'
#
loop_
_entity.id
_entity.type
_entity.pdbx_description
1 polymer ?
#
loop_
_entity_poly.entity_id
_entity_poly.type
_entity_poly.pdbx_seq_one_letter_code
_entity_poly.pdbx_strand_id
1 'polypeptide(L)'
;MAQPVCDKNYQKGYIALITVLVTGAVGVAITTSLLLLGLGSSRTSFALEQSTQAKALANACSEEALQQIRDSTPFTGTGSLTLGQGSCTYTVTNDGGQNRTITASGTVVTIVRKVKVIIDKITPSINVTSWQEVADF
;
A
#
# COMPACT_ATOMS: atom_id res chain seq x y z
N MET A 1 20.15 77.08 -23.29
CA MET A 1 20.53 75.68 -23.21
C MET A 1 19.67 75.00 -22.13
N ALA A 2 18.70 74.18 -22.52
CA ALA A 2 17.89 73.49 -21.56
C ALA A 2 18.65 72.21 -21.16
N GLN A 3 18.94 72.04 -19.90
CA GLN A 3 19.49 70.76 -19.37
C GLN A 3 18.36 69.77 -19.29
N PRO A 4 18.57 68.51 -19.72
CA PRO A 4 17.61 67.45 -19.50
C PRO A 4 17.56 67.13 -18.00
N VAL A 5 16.42 67.44 -17.38
CA VAL A 5 16.09 66.96 -16.04
C VAL A 5 15.95 65.42 -16.11
N CYS A 6 17.03 64.76 -15.74
CA CYS A 6 16.96 63.31 -15.55
C CYS A 6 16.01 63.00 -14.38
N ASP A 7 14.80 62.58 -14.69
CA ASP A 7 13.75 62.28 -13.72
C ASP A 7 14.16 61.03 -12.93
N LYS A 8 14.77 61.26 -11.77
CA LYS A 8 15.23 60.25 -10.81
C LYS A 8 14.08 59.35 -10.30
N ASN A 9 12.83 59.74 -10.53
CA ASN A 9 11.66 59.01 -10.08
C ASN A 9 11.29 57.86 -11.01
N TYR A 10 11.68 57.91 -12.29
CA TYR A 10 11.40 56.86 -13.25
C TYR A 10 12.18 55.57 -12.96
N GLN A 11 13.39 55.67 -12.42
CA GLN A 11 14.22 54.50 -12.07
C GLN A 11 13.72 53.75 -10.83
N LYS A 12 13.11 54.45 -9.87
CA LYS A 12 12.58 53.83 -8.65
C LYS A 12 11.35 52.95 -8.94
N GLY A 13 10.49 53.34 -9.86
CA GLY A 13 9.32 52.54 -10.28
C GLY A 13 9.72 51.28 -10.99
N TYR A 14 10.73 51.31 -11.84
CA TYR A 14 11.23 50.14 -12.57
C TYR A 14 11.85 49.07 -11.63
N ILE A 15 12.67 49.50 -10.67
CA ILE A 15 13.26 48.61 -9.68
C ILE A 15 12.18 47.93 -8.81
N ALA A 16 11.18 48.70 -8.37
CA ALA A 16 10.07 48.13 -7.60
C ALA A 16 9.27 47.09 -8.39
N LEU A 17 9.06 47.33 -9.68
CA LEU A 17 8.33 46.44 -10.55
C LEU A 17 9.08 45.11 -10.77
N ILE A 18 10.39 45.15 -10.98
CA ILE A 18 11.23 43.95 -11.12
C ILE A 18 11.30 43.18 -9.81
N THR A 19 11.45 43.83 -8.65
CA THR A 19 11.50 43.15 -7.36
C THR A 19 10.20 42.41 -7.06
N VAL A 20 9.03 42.97 -7.35
CA VAL A 20 7.75 42.33 -7.18
C VAL A 20 7.61 41.13 -8.14
N LEU A 21 8.05 41.26 -9.39
CA LEU A 21 7.98 40.20 -10.37
C LEU A 21 8.89 39.03 -9.98
N VAL A 22 10.10 39.27 -9.54
CA VAL A 22 11.05 38.25 -9.10
C VAL A 22 10.57 37.56 -7.82
N THR A 23 10.11 38.31 -6.81
CA THR A 23 9.57 37.72 -5.58
C THR A 23 8.31 36.89 -5.85
N GLY A 24 7.43 37.34 -6.75
CA GLY A 24 6.25 36.58 -7.18
C GLY A 24 6.62 35.26 -7.87
N ALA A 25 7.59 35.32 -8.79
CA ALA A 25 8.06 34.12 -9.49
C ALA A 25 8.67 33.06 -8.54
N VAL A 26 9.49 33.52 -7.58
CA VAL A 26 10.05 32.64 -6.55
C VAL A 26 8.95 32.02 -5.67
N GLY A 27 7.96 32.83 -5.26
CA GLY A 27 6.83 32.37 -4.47
C GLY A 27 6.03 31.25 -5.19
N VAL A 28 5.75 31.43 -6.47
CA VAL A 28 5.05 30.41 -7.28
C VAL A 28 5.89 29.13 -7.43
N ALA A 29 7.20 29.26 -7.63
CA ALA A 29 8.10 28.11 -7.76
C ALA A 29 8.13 27.26 -6.47
N ILE A 30 8.17 27.89 -5.31
CA ILE A 30 8.15 27.20 -4.02
C ILE A 30 6.81 26.49 -3.79
N THR A 31 5.70 27.17 -4.03
CA THR A 31 4.37 26.58 -3.82
C THR A 31 4.10 25.38 -4.73
N THR A 32 4.47 25.46 -6.00
CA THR A 32 4.32 24.34 -6.93
C THR A 32 5.18 23.13 -6.52
N SER A 33 6.40 23.35 -6.06
CA SER A 33 7.27 22.28 -5.57
C SER A 33 6.68 21.57 -4.35
N LEU A 34 6.14 22.31 -3.38
CA LEU A 34 5.50 21.73 -2.20
C LEU A 34 4.24 20.93 -2.54
N LEU A 35 3.43 21.40 -3.50
CA LEU A 35 2.24 20.67 -3.95
C LEU A 35 2.60 19.33 -4.62
N LEU A 36 3.64 19.32 -5.46
CA LEU A 36 4.10 18.09 -6.12
C LEU A 36 4.64 17.06 -5.11
N LEU A 37 5.40 17.51 -4.11
CA LEU A 37 5.87 16.64 -3.02
C LEU A 37 4.71 16.09 -2.19
N GLY A 38 3.71 16.90 -1.87
CA GLY A 38 2.52 16.49 -1.14
C GLY A 38 1.72 15.42 -1.87
N LEU A 39 1.52 15.56 -3.18
CA LEU A 39 0.83 14.57 -4.01
C LEU A 39 1.59 13.24 -4.09
N GLY A 40 2.92 13.29 -4.20
CA GLY A 40 3.76 12.09 -4.22
C GLY A 40 3.68 11.31 -2.90
N SER A 41 3.76 12.00 -1.78
CA SER A 41 3.62 11.40 -0.44
C SER A 41 2.25 10.77 -0.23
N SER A 42 1.18 11.43 -0.65
CA SER A 42 -0.19 10.90 -0.54
C SER A 42 -0.36 9.60 -1.31
N ARG A 43 0.11 9.52 -2.56
CA ARG A 43 0.03 8.30 -3.38
C ARG A 43 0.77 7.12 -2.75
N THR A 44 1.96 7.37 -2.19
CA THR A 44 2.75 6.34 -1.51
C THR A 44 2.03 5.82 -0.27
N SER A 45 1.40 6.71 0.51
CA SER A 45 0.62 6.33 1.69
C SER A 45 -0.58 5.45 1.34
N PHE A 46 -1.32 5.78 0.28
CA PHE A 46 -2.43 4.95 -0.19
C PHE A 46 -1.98 3.57 -0.65
N ALA A 47 -0.89 3.47 -1.40
CA ALA A 47 -0.36 2.19 -1.85
C ALA A 47 0.08 1.31 -0.67
N LEU A 48 0.70 1.91 0.34
CA LEU A 48 1.11 1.21 1.56
C LEU A 48 -0.11 0.72 2.37
N GLU A 49 -1.13 1.55 2.51
CA GLU A 49 -2.38 1.18 3.18
C GLU A 49 -3.06 0.00 2.49
N GLN A 50 -3.24 0.05 1.17
CA GLN A 50 -3.82 -1.04 0.39
C GLN A 50 -2.99 -2.34 0.50
N SER A 51 -1.66 -2.22 0.52
CA SER A 51 -0.75 -3.34 0.71
C SER A 51 -0.92 -3.99 2.09
N THR A 52 -1.04 -3.18 3.14
CA THR A 52 -1.28 -3.66 4.51
C THR A 52 -2.64 -4.33 4.65
N GLN A 53 -3.67 -3.76 4.03
CA GLN A 53 -5.01 -4.37 3.99
C GLN A 53 -5.03 -5.69 3.23
N ALA A 54 -4.36 -5.78 2.07
CA ALA A 54 -4.26 -7.01 1.30
C ALA A 54 -3.55 -8.12 2.10
N LYS A 55 -2.49 -7.77 2.84
CA LYS A 55 -1.81 -8.70 3.75
C LYS A 55 -2.70 -9.16 4.89
N ALA A 56 -3.46 -8.26 5.51
CA ALA A 56 -4.41 -8.60 6.57
C ALA A 56 -5.49 -9.57 6.06
N LEU A 57 -5.99 -9.36 4.83
CA LEU A 57 -6.95 -10.26 4.19
C LEU A 57 -6.35 -11.65 3.92
N ALA A 58 -5.11 -11.73 3.42
CA ALA A 58 -4.45 -13.01 3.21
C ALA A 58 -4.28 -13.78 4.53
N ASN A 59 -3.93 -13.08 5.62
CA ASN A 59 -3.86 -13.69 6.94
C ASN A 59 -5.24 -14.15 7.45
N ALA A 60 -6.28 -13.33 7.29
CA ALA A 60 -7.65 -13.70 7.67
C ALA A 60 -8.13 -14.97 6.94
N CYS A 61 -7.84 -15.08 5.65
CA CYS A 61 -8.13 -16.29 4.89
C CYS A 61 -7.32 -17.51 5.36
N SER A 62 -6.07 -17.30 5.77
CA SER A 62 -5.27 -18.38 6.36
C SER A 62 -5.82 -18.86 7.70
N GLU A 63 -6.31 -17.94 8.53
CA GLU A 63 -6.96 -18.28 9.81
C GLU A 63 -8.30 -19.01 9.58
N GLU A 64 -9.10 -18.57 8.62
CA GLU A 64 -10.32 -19.26 8.23
C GLU A 64 -10.02 -20.70 7.75
N ALA A 65 -8.99 -20.88 6.94
CA ALA A 65 -8.56 -22.20 6.50
C ALA A 65 -8.15 -23.09 7.69
N LEU A 66 -7.44 -22.53 8.68
CA LEU A 66 -7.09 -23.24 9.92
C LEU A 66 -8.34 -23.63 10.72
N GLN A 67 -9.35 -22.77 10.77
CA GLN A 67 -10.62 -23.08 11.42
C GLN A 67 -11.33 -24.25 10.73
N GLN A 68 -11.39 -24.24 9.39
CA GLN A 68 -11.97 -25.33 8.61
C GLN A 68 -11.24 -26.67 8.84
N ILE A 69 -9.92 -26.65 8.93
CA ILE A 69 -9.11 -27.83 9.26
C ILE A 69 -9.39 -28.32 10.68
N ARG A 70 -9.62 -27.41 11.63
CA ARG A 70 -9.95 -27.76 13.02
C ARG A 70 -11.34 -28.42 13.12
N ASP A 71 -12.31 -27.87 12.41
CA ASP A 71 -13.70 -28.35 12.44
C ASP A 71 -13.84 -29.67 11.67
N SER A 72 -13.01 -29.87 10.67
CA SER A 72 -12.98 -31.11 9.86
C SER A 72 -11.54 -31.48 9.51
N THR A 73 -10.96 -32.39 10.24
CA THR A 73 -9.55 -32.85 10.06
C THR A 73 -9.22 -33.26 8.61
N PRO A 74 -10.10 -33.94 7.84
CA PRO A 74 -9.80 -34.28 6.44
C PRO A 74 -10.01 -33.10 5.47
N PHE A 75 -10.30 -31.89 5.96
CA PHE A 75 -10.60 -30.78 5.07
C PHE A 75 -9.45 -30.50 4.09
N THR A 76 -9.82 -30.46 2.82
CA THR A 76 -9.00 -29.97 1.69
C THR A 76 -9.93 -29.23 0.75
N GLY A 77 -9.43 -28.21 0.09
CA GLY A 77 -10.24 -27.45 -0.85
C GLY A 77 -9.92 -25.98 -0.86
N THR A 78 -10.79 -25.22 -1.47
CA THR A 78 -10.68 -23.78 -1.63
C THR A 78 -11.83 -23.07 -0.96
N GLY A 79 -11.56 -21.87 -0.45
CA GLY A 79 -12.57 -20.96 0.06
C GLY A 79 -12.25 -19.52 -0.25
N SER A 80 -13.20 -18.64 -0.03
CA SER A 80 -13.03 -17.20 -0.23
C SER A 80 -13.80 -16.40 0.80
N LEU A 81 -13.28 -15.24 1.16
CA LEU A 81 -13.90 -14.26 2.02
C LEU A 81 -13.86 -12.90 1.34
N THR A 82 -14.93 -12.13 1.53
CA THR A 82 -14.97 -10.72 1.13
C THR A 82 -15.15 -9.87 2.38
N LEU A 83 -14.18 -9.00 2.65
CA LEU A 83 -14.13 -8.15 3.83
C LEU A 83 -13.81 -6.71 3.42
N GLY A 84 -14.73 -5.79 3.69
CA GLY A 84 -14.57 -4.39 3.31
C GLY A 84 -14.50 -4.21 1.79
N GLN A 85 -13.45 -3.56 1.32
CA GLN A 85 -13.22 -3.30 -0.12
C GLN A 85 -12.29 -4.32 -0.79
N GLY A 86 -11.94 -5.38 -0.08
CA GLY A 86 -11.06 -6.43 -0.58
C GLY A 86 -11.65 -7.82 -0.46
N SER A 87 -11.00 -8.76 -1.08
CA SER A 87 -11.33 -10.18 -1.01
C SER A 87 -10.08 -11.03 -0.81
N CYS A 88 -10.26 -12.20 -0.27
CA CYS A 88 -9.20 -13.18 -0.21
C CYS A 88 -9.69 -14.56 -0.60
N THR A 89 -8.78 -15.36 -1.06
CA THR A 89 -9.01 -16.77 -1.40
C THR A 89 -7.95 -17.62 -0.72
N TYR A 90 -8.32 -18.82 -0.32
CA TYR A 90 -7.37 -19.80 0.21
C TYR A 90 -7.56 -21.15 -0.43
N THR A 91 -6.49 -21.93 -0.43
CA THR A 91 -6.48 -23.32 -0.88
C THR A 91 -5.74 -24.15 0.16
N VAL A 92 -6.35 -25.23 0.59
CA VAL A 92 -5.76 -26.22 1.51
C VAL A 92 -5.42 -27.46 0.73
N THR A 93 -4.15 -27.86 0.71
CA THR A 93 -3.65 -29.09 0.09
C THR A 93 -3.23 -30.10 1.14
N ASN A 94 -3.44 -31.37 0.85
CA ASN A 94 -2.99 -32.48 1.69
C ASN A 94 -1.62 -32.96 1.20
N ASP A 95 -0.62 -32.84 2.07
CA ASP A 95 0.76 -33.22 1.77
C ASP A 95 1.10 -34.62 2.35
N GLY A 96 0.10 -35.31 2.86
CA GLY A 96 0.20 -36.67 3.43
C GLY A 96 0.04 -36.68 4.95
N GLY A 97 -0.71 -37.67 5.45
CA GLY A 97 -1.02 -37.83 6.88
C GLY A 97 -1.72 -36.60 7.45
N GLN A 98 -1.12 -35.97 8.46
CA GLN A 98 -1.62 -34.76 9.09
C GLN A 98 -1.01 -33.47 8.50
N ASN A 99 -0.13 -33.59 7.51
CA ASN A 99 0.52 -32.45 6.90
C ASN A 99 -0.44 -31.70 5.96
N ARG A 100 -0.49 -30.39 6.05
CA ARG A 100 -1.27 -29.51 5.19
C ARG A 100 -0.47 -28.28 4.81
N THR A 101 -0.64 -27.86 3.56
CA THR A 101 -0.18 -26.56 3.09
C THR A 101 -1.40 -25.69 2.77
N ILE A 102 -1.43 -24.50 3.36
CA ILE A 102 -2.42 -23.48 3.06
C ILE A 102 -1.73 -22.41 2.23
N THR A 103 -2.32 -22.07 1.11
CA THR A 103 -1.94 -20.91 0.30
C THR A 103 -3.10 -19.94 0.32
N ALA A 104 -2.85 -18.70 0.74
CA ALA A 104 -3.86 -17.66 0.81
C ALA A 104 -3.42 -16.41 0.06
N SER A 105 -4.35 -15.82 -0.68
CA SER A 105 -4.12 -14.61 -1.47
C SER A 105 -5.15 -13.56 -1.09
N GLY A 106 -4.71 -12.41 -0.61
CA GLY A 106 -5.54 -11.24 -0.32
C GLY A 106 -5.37 -10.18 -1.40
N THR A 107 -6.47 -9.61 -1.86
CA THR A 107 -6.51 -8.62 -2.94
C THR A 107 -7.29 -7.39 -2.49
N VAL A 108 -6.68 -6.21 -2.65
CA VAL A 108 -7.32 -4.91 -2.46
C VAL A 108 -7.05 -4.05 -3.69
N VAL A 109 -8.10 -3.74 -4.44
CA VAL A 109 -8.03 -3.04 -5.74
C VAL A 109 -7.12 -3.81 -6.71
N THR A 110 -5.87 -3.39 -6.86
CA THR A 110 -4.88 -4.03 -7.76
C THR A 110 -3.71 -4.66 -7.00
N ILE A 111 -3.66 -4.50 -5.69
CA ILE A 111 -2.57 -5.00 -4.86
C ILE A 111 -2.93 -6.39 -4.33
N VAL A 112 -2.05 -7.34 -4.59
CA VAL A 112 -2.18 -8.73 -4.13
C VAL A 112 -1.06 -9.04 -3.16
N ARG A 113 -1.40 -9.70 -2.04
CA ARG A 113 -0.44 -10.27 -1.09
C ARG A 113 -0.74 -11.74 -0.89
N LYS A 114 0.31 -12.54 -0.81
CA LYS A 114 0.22 -14.00 -0.72
C LYS A 114 0.89 -14.49 0.55
N VAL A 115 0.23 -15.44 1.21
CA VAL A 115 0.73 -16.06 2.44
C VAL A 115 0.68 -17.57 2.27
N LYS A 116 1.75 -18.24 2.70
CA LYS A 116 1.86 -19.68 2.74
C LYS A 116 2.04 -20.16 4.18
N VAL A 117 1.20 -21.09 4.60
CA VAL A 117 1.24 -21.70 5.93
C VAL A 117 1.46 -23.19 5.77
N ILE A 118 2.40 -23.74 6.53
CA ILE A 118 2.71 -25.17 6.54
C ILE A 118 2.39 -25.73 7.92
N ILE A 119 1.64 -26.81 7.93
CA ILE A 119 1.20 -27.54 9.12
C ILE A 119 1.75 -28.95 9.05
N ASP A 120 2.36 -29.44 10.12
CA ASP A 120 2.87 -30.79 10.24
C ASP A 120 1.94 -31.70 11.06
N LYS A 121 1.07 -31.11 11.91
CA LYS A 121 0.21 -31.84 12.81
C LYS A 121 -1.12 -31.13 13.01
N ILE A 122 -2.22 -31.87 13.00
CA ILE A 122 -3.57 -31.34 13.21
C ILE A 122 -4.11 -31.74 14.59
N THR A 123 -3.96 -32.99 14.98
CA THR A 123 -4.48 -33.51 16.25
C THR A 123 -3.37 -33.98 17.19
N PRO A 124 -3.47 -33.75 18.53
CA PRO A 124 -4.59 -33.13 19.27
C PRO A 124 -4.66 -31.60 19.17
N SER A 125 -3.62 -30.95 18.65
CA SER A 125 -3.56 -29.52 18.42
C SER A 125 -2.86 -29.23 17.10
N ILE A 126 -3.30 -28.21 16.40
CA ILE A 126 -2.67 -27.78 15.15
C ILE A 126 -1.27 -27.21 15.48
N ASN A 127 -0.25 -27.76 14.82
CA ASN A 127 1.12 -27.27 14.90
C ASN A 127 1.50 -26.66 13.55
N VAL A 128 1.72 -25.34 13.56
CA VAL A 128 2.15 -24.58 12.38
C VAL A 128 3.69 -24.50 12.41
N THR A 129 4.32 -25.03 11.39
CA THR A 129 5.80 -25.04 11.27
C THR A 129 6.32 -23.83 10.52
N SER A 130 5.51 -23.25 9.63
CA SER A 130 5.90 -22.07 8.86
C SER A 130 4.67 -21.22 8.55
N TRP A 131 4.84 -19.90 8.68
CA TRP A 131 3.87 -18.89 8.28
C TRP A 131 4.64 -17.75 7.61
N GLN A 132 4.57 -17.65 6.30
CA GLN A 132 5.41 -16.73 5.54
C GLN A 132 4.62 -16.01 4.45
N GLU A 133 4.93 -14.74 4.26
CA GLU A 133 4.53 -14.01 3.07
C GLU A 133 5.45 -14.41 1.91
N VAL A 134 4.85 -14.73 0.78
CA VAL A 134 5.56 -15.20 -0.42
C VAL A 134 5.20 -14.34 -1.63
N ALA A 135 6.12 -14.23 -2.58
CA ALA A 135 5.86 -13.49 -3.80
C ALA A 135 4.91 -14.26 -4.73
N ASP A 136 5.04 -15.58 -4.75
CA ASP A 136 4.20 -16.49 -5.56
C ASP A 136 4.17 -17.90 -4.94
N PHE A 137 3.23 -18.79 -5.39
CA PHE A 137 3.11 -20.21 -5.03
C PHE A 137 2.82 -21.08 -6.22
#